data_af458816fe7c087235a7a6fee1007989
#
_entry.id   af458816fe7c087235a7a6fee1007989
#
_cell.length_a   1.000
_cell.length_b   1.000
_cell.length_c   1.000
_cell.angle_alpha   90.00
_cell.angle_beta   90.00
_cell.angle_gamma   90.00
#
_symmetry.space_group_name_H-M   'P 1'
#
loop_
_entity.id
_entity.type
_entity.pdbx_description
1 polymer ?
#
loop_
_entity_poly.entity_id
_entity_poly.type
_entity_poly.pdbx_seq_one_letter_code
_entity_poly.pdbx_strand_id
1 'polypeptide(L)'
;IYSILGAIFIFIVICFGITAKDPFIIPIHTNDIHFTDKYDSSATLLIPAAYTLKDGTIEGEYRIAGKTYGTPTRKERISLHPTKGIVISGKWHSDYGFQQTVLIKNRKIRYHDDPHKRFRRALATVDGQLCILQSCIPMTLNQFSESIQKYCTNAVNLDMGDYGYGWYRKIKFSRIFKYNRDKQSNWIYIE
;
A
#
# COMPACT_ATOMS: atom_id res chain seq x y z
N ILE A 1 -23.90 -24.42 12.42
CA ILE A 1 -23.83 -23.48 13.57
C ILE A 1 -22.39 -23.40 14.10
N TYR A 2 -21.59 -24.50 14.12
CA TYR A 2 -20.21 -24.53 14.62
C TYR A 2 -19.18 -23.80 13.76
N SER A 3 -19.43 -23.57 12.46
CA SER A 3 -18.47 -22.90 11.56
C SER A 3 -18.43 -21.37 11.72
N ILE A 4 -19.51 -20.74 12.17
CA ILE A 4 -19.60 -19.28 12.36
C ILE A 4 -18.94 -18.87 13.68
N LEU A 5 -19.07 -19.68 14.72
CA LEU A 5 -18.44 -19.45 16.02
C LEU A 5 -16.91 -19.55 15.95
N GLY A 6 -16.36 -20.44 15.11
CA GLY A 6 -14.92 -20.57 14.90
C GLY A 6 -14.29 -19.35 14.24
N ALA A 7 -14.97 -18.73 13.27
CA ALA A 7 -14.48 -17.54 12.59
C ALA A 7 -14.49 -16.30 13.51
N ILE A 8 -15.48 -16.17 14.38
CA ILE A 8 -15.59 -15.08 15.36
C ILE A 8 -14.50 -15.23 16.43
N PHE A 9 -14.22 -16.47 16.87
CA PHE A 9 -13.20 -16.72 17.91
C PHE A 9 -11.77 -16.44 17.41
N ILE A 10 -11.46 -16.74 16.14
CA ILE A 10 -10.16 -16.41 15.52
C ILE A 10 -9.99 -14.89 15.40
N PHE A 11 -11.06 -14.15 15.09
CA PHE A 11 -11.01 -12.68 15.00
C PHE A 11 -10.79 -12.01 16.37
N ILE A 12 -11.33 -12.58 17.44
CA ILE A 12 -11.20 -12.06 18.82
C ILE A 12 -9.81 -12.35 19.40
N VAL A 13 -9.21 -13.53 19.11
CA VAL A 13 -7.89 -13.91 19.64
C VAL A 13 -6.77 -13.08 19.00
N ILE A 14 -6.93 -12.65 17.72
CA ILE A 14 -5.97 -11.78 17.06
C ILE A 14 -6.00 -10.35 17.64
N CYS A 15 -7.11 -9.90 18.21
CA CYS A 15 -7.22 -8.55 18.78
C CYS A 15 -6.61 -8.39 20.18
N PHE A 16 -6.37 -9.44 20.94
CA PHE A 16 -5.89 -9.35 22.33
C PHE A 16 -4.37 -9.20 22.50
N GLY A 17 -3.58 -9.32 21.43
CA GLY A 17 -2.13 -9.12 21.48
C GLY A 17 -1.61 -7.93 20.68
N ILE A 18 -2.47 -7.22 19.93
CA ILE A 18 -2.08 -6.11 19.07
C ILE A 18 -2.33 -4.81 19.82
N THR A 19 -1.28 -4.06 20.12
CA THR A 19 -1.46 -2.70 20.63
C THR A 19 -2.09 -1.83 19.53
N ALA A 20 -2.85 -0.79 19.89
CA ALA A 20 -3.48 0.11 18.93
C ALA A 20 -2.45 0.79 17.95
N LYS A 21 -1.16 0.69 18.27
CA LYS A 21 -0.05 1.22 17.48
C LYS A 21 0.53 0.20 16.49
N ASP A 22 0.28 -1.11 16.68
CA ASP A 22 0.76 -2.11 15.73
C ASP A 22 -0.04 -2.07 14.42
N PRO A 23 0.63 -2.25 13.27
CA PRO A 23 -0.04 -2.27 11.98
C PRO A 23 -0.80 -3.58 11.75
N PHE A 24 -1.87 -3.53 11.00
CA PHE A 24 -2.46 -4.70 10.41
C PHE A 24 -1.60 -5.14 9.21
N ILE A 25 -1.11 -6.38 9.21
CA ILE A 25 -0.20 -6.92 8.20
C ILE A 25 -0.95 -7.95 7.36
N ILE A 26 -0.98 -7.72 6.04
CA ILE A 26 -1.62 -8.61 5.07
C ILE A 26 -0.54 -9.12 4.12
N PRO A 27 -0.12 -10.38 4.21
CA PRO A 27 0.84 -10.95 3.28
C PRO A 27 0.22 -11.12 1.89
N ILE A 28 0.97 -10.73 0.86
CA ILE A 28 0.65 -10.95 -0.55
C ILE A 28 1.46 -12.16 -1.00
N HIS A 29 0.79 -13.26 -1.39
CA HIS A 29 1.45 -14.52 -1.71
C HIS A 29 2.02 -14.60 -3.13
N THR A 30 2.28 -13.45 -3.75
CA THR A 30 2.95 -13.35 -5.05
C THR A 30 3.67 -12.01 -5.15
N ASN A 31 4.73 -11.97 -5.94
CA ASN A 31 5.38 -10.73 -6.35
C ASN A 31 4.89 -10.26 -7.74
N ASP A 32 4.00 -11.01 -8.38
CA ASP A 32 3.41 -10.64 -9.66
C ASP A 32 2.29 -9.62 -9.45
N ILE A 33 2.73 -8.43 -9.05
CA ILE A 33 1.87 -7.26 -8.82
C ILE A 33 2.17 -6.21 -9.88
N HIS A 34 1.12 -5.60 -10.38
CA HIS A 34 1.21 -4.61 -11.45
C HIS A 34 0.71 -3.25 -10.98
N PHE A 35 1.20 -2.18 -11.61
CA PHE A 35 0.62 -0.85 -11.50
C PHE A 35 -0.27 -0.60 -12.71
N THR A 36 -1.45 -0.02 -12.48
CA THR A 36 -2.41 0.30 -13.53
C THR A 36 -3.13 1.62 -13.25
N ASP A 37 -3.53 2.30 -14.31
CA ASP A 37 -4.43 3.45 -14.32
C ASP A 37 -5.89 3.05 -14.62
N LYS A 38 -6.18 1.74 -14.71
CA LYS A 38 -7.49 1.20 -15.00
C LYS A 38 -8.08 0.49 -13.80
N TYR A 39 -9.34 0.78 -13.49
CA TYR A 39 -10.08 0.06 -12.47
C TYR A 39 -10.54 -1.30 -12.99
N ASP A 40 -10.25 -2.34 -12.23
CA ASP A 40 -10.72 -3.70 -12.50
C ASP A 40 -11.40 -4.30 -11.26
N SER A 41 -12.70 -4.53 -11.36
CA SER A 41 -13.49 -5.11 -10.27
C SER A 41 -13.29 -6.63 -10.12
N SER A 42 -12.69 -7.29 -11.10
CA SER A 42 -12.40 -8.74 -11.09
C SER A 42 -11.04 -9.06 -10.46
N ALA A 43 -10.18 -8.07 -10.28
CA ALA A 43 -8.84 -8.23 -9.71
C ALA A 43 -8.86 -8.96 -8.36
N THR A 44 -7.92 -9.85 -8.14
CA THR A 44 -7.69 -10.52 -6.85
C THR A 44 -7.19 -9.55 -5.78
N LEU A 45 -6.34 -8.59 -6.19
CA LEU A 45 -5.90 -7.43 -5.40
C LEU A 45 -6.21 -6.17 -6.18
N LEU A 46 -6.81 -5.19 -5.52
CA LEU A 46 -6.87 -3.81 -6.02
C LEU A 46 -6.77 -2.85 -4.86
N ILE A 47 -5.72 -2.03 -4.85
CA ILE A 47 -5.50 -0.98 -3.83
C ILE A 47 -4.96 0.29 -4.49
N PRO A 48 -5.35 1.49 -4.03
CA PRO A 48 -4.74 2.73 -4.47
C PRO A 48 -3.22 2.73 -4.28
N ALA A 49 -2.49 3.29 -5.25
CA ALA A 49 -1.03 3.28 -5.29
C ALA A 49 -0.43 4.67 -5.07
N ALA A 50 -0.17 5.42 -6.15
CA ALA A 50 0.34 6.78 -6.10
C ALA A 50 -0.75 7.78 -5.72
N TYR A 51 -0.36 8.96 -5.24
CA TYR A 51 -1.33 10.02 -4.95
C TYR A 51 -2.04 10.47 -6.22
N THR A 52 -3.35 10.65 -6.09
CA THR A 52 -4.20 11.27 -7.12
C THR A 52 -4.36 12.75 -6.80
N LEU A 53 -4.02 13.61 -7.75
CA LEU A 53 -4.18 15.05 -7.64
C LEU A 53 -5.66 15.45 -7.75
N LYS A 54 -5.97 16.70 -7.41
CA LYS A 54 -7.37 17.21 -7.42
C LYS A 54 -8.02 17.18 -8.81
N ASP A 55 -7.23 17.26 -9.87
CA ASP A 55 -7.65 17.17 -11.26
C ASP A 55 -7.81 15.73 -11.77
N GLY A 56 -7.58 14.72 -10.90
CA GLY A 56 -7.66 13.31 -11.22
C GLY A 56 -6.38 12.73 -11.83
N THR A 57 -5.34 13.53 -12.03
CA THR A 57 -4.05 13.03 -12.55
C THR A 57 -3.23 12.33 -11.47
N ILE A 58 -2.28 11.49 -11.89
CA ILE A 58 -1.38 10.76 -10.99
C ILE A 58 -0.20 11.67 -10.65
N GLU A 59 0.11 11.81 -9.36
CA GLU A 59 1.27 12.58 -8.93
C GLU A 59 2.58 11.83 -9.20
N GLY A 60 3.43 12.41 -10.03
CA GLY A 60 4.77 11.88 -10.35
C GLY A 60 4.80 10.99 -11.58
N GLU A 61 6.00 10.46 -11.86
CA GLU A 61 6.15 9.46 -12.91
C GLU A 61 5.60 8.10 -12.48
N TYR A 62 5.05 7.39 -13.46
CA TYR A 62 4.64 5.99 -13.30
C TYR A 62 4.97 5.20 -14.56
N ARG A 63 5.01 3.88 -14.42
CA ARG A 63 5.39 2.96 -15.50
C ARG A 63 4.39 1.82 -15.63
N ILE A 64 3.90 1.61 -16.85
CA ILE A 64 2.97 0.54 -17.22
C ILE A 64 3.53 -0.16 -18.45
N ALA A 65 3.73 -1.47 -18.36
CA ALA A 65 4.23 -2.31 -19.46
C ALA A 65 5.49 -1.70 -20.14
N GLY A 66 6.43 -1.24 -19.33
CA GLY A 66 7.70 -0.68 -19.79
C GLY A 66 7.67 0.77 -20.31
N LYS A 67 6.48 1.37 -20.46
CA LYS A 67 6.34 2.79 -20.88
C LYS A 67 6.22 3.68 -19.65
N THR A 68 6.92 4.82 -19.68
CA THR A 68 6.89 5.81 -18.60
C THR A 68 5.94 6.96 -18.97
N TYR A 69 5.14 7.39 -18.00
CA TYR A 69 4.14 8.44 -18.10
C TYR A 69 4.28 9.42 -16.94
N GLY A 70 3.57 10.53 -17.00
CA GLY A 70 3.53 11.54 -15.95
C GLY A 70 4.76 12.44 -15.93
N THR A 71 4.80 13.33 -14.93
CA THR A 71 5.89 14.30 -14.75
C THR A 71 6.72 13.92 -13.53
N PRO A 72 8.07 13.86 -13.64
CA PRO A 72 8.90 13.44 -12.53
C PRO A 72 8.79 14.41 -11.35
N THR A 73 8.74 13.84 -10.15
CA THR A 73 8.81 14.57 -8.88
C THR A 73 10.14 14.30 -8.17
N ARG A 74 10.33 14.90 -7.00
CA ARG A 74 11.49 14.58 -6.13
C ARG A 74 11.36 13.24 -5.41
N LYS A 75 10.21 12.55 -5.53
CA LYS A 75 9.98 11.23 -4.92
C LYS A 75 10.81 10.15 -5.61
N GLU A 76 11.18 9.11 -4.86
CA GLU A 76 11.91 7.98 -5.43
C GLU A 76 11.00 7.12 -6.33
N ARG A 77 11.60 6.44 -7.30
CA ARG A 77 10.91 5.47 -8.16
C ARG A 77 10.80 4.13 -7.44
N ILE A 78 9.59 3.61 -7.41
CA ILE A 78 9.22 2.32 -6.83
C ILE A 78 8.95 1.36 -7.98
N SER A 79 9.83 0.42 -8.20
CA SER A 79 9.64 -0.64 -9.19
C SER A 79 9.01 -1.86 -8.55
N LEU A 80 7.93 -2.36 -9.14
CA LEU A 80 7.26 -3.61 -8.75
C LEU A 80 7.97 -4.76 -9.47
N HIS A 81 8.88 -5.44 -8.75
CA HIS A 81 9.77 -6.43 -9.35
C HIS A 81 9.29 -7.85 -9.04
N PRO A 82 9.10 -8.72 -10.06
CA PRO A 82 8.43 -10.03 -9.89
C PRO A 82 9.16 -10.98 -8.93
N THR A 83 10.47 -10.82 -8.73
CA THR A 83 11.25 -11.70 -7.84
C THR A 83 11.77 -11.01 -6.59
N LYS A 84 11.83 -9.65 -6.56
CA LYS A 84 12.40 -8.88 -5.45
C LYS A 84 11.36 -8.11 -4.66
N GLY A 85 10.09 -8.16 -5.07
CA GLY A 85 9.02 -7.35 -4.51
C GLY A 85 9.17 -5.87 -4.90
N ILE A 86 9.42 -4.98 -3.95
CA ILE A 86 9.64 -3.57 -4.26
C ILE A 86 11.13 -3.22 -4.33
N VAL A 87 11.52 -2.52 -5.39
CA VAL A 87 12.87 -1.95 -5.55
C VAL A 87 12.76 -0.43 -5.56
N ILE A 88 13.44 0.23 -4.62
CA ILE A 88 13.41 1.68 -4.41
C ILE A 88 14.72 2.28 -4.92
N SER A 89 14.66 3.06 -6.00
CA SER A 89 15.87 3.66 -6.59
C SER A 89 15.58 4.92 -7.40
N GLY A 90 16.65 5.56 -7.94
CA GLY A 90 16.54 6.66 -8.90
C GLY A 90 16.23 6.21 -10.35
N LYS A 91 16.19 4.88 -10.60
CA LYS A 91 15.95 4.31 -11.93
C LYS A 91 14.82 3.28 -11.86
N TRP A 92 14.18 3.00 -13.00
CA TRP A 92 13.22 1.90 -13.12
C TRP A 92 13.95 0.56 -13.24
N HIS A 93 13.45 -0.46 -12.52
CA HIS A 93 13.99 -1.83 -12.48
C HIS A 93 12.98 -2.89 -12.92
N SER A 94 11.79 -2.47 -13.33
CA SER A 94 10.73 -3.34 -13.84
C SER A 94 9.82 -2.58 -14.80
N ASP A 95 8.93 -3.28 -15.46
CA ASP A 95 7.95 -2.73 -16.39
C ASP A 95 6.79 -2.01 -15.69
N TYR A 96 6.64 -2.20 -14.39
CA TYR A 96 5.60 -1.58 -13.58
C TYR A 96 6.19 -0.84 -12.38
N GLY A 97 5.64 0.32 -12.10
CA GLY A 97 6.07 1.12 -10.95
C GLY A 97 5.49 2.54 -10.94
N PHE A 98 5.79 3.26 -9.88
CA PHE A 98 5.31 4.62 -9.65
C PHE A 98 6.25 5.39 -8.72
N GLN A 99 6.17 6.72 -8.74
CA GLN A 99 6.83 7.55 -7.75
C GLN A 99 5.95 7.74 -6.52
N GLN A 100 6.53 7.52 -5.35
CA GLN A 100 5.80 7.72 -4.09
C GLN A 100 6.75 7.97 -2.91
N THR A 101 6.19 8.42 -1.79
CA THR A 101 6.90 8.67 -0.53
C THR A 101 7.42 7.37 0.06
N VAL A 102 8.73 7.28 0.23
CA VAL A 102 9.39 6.13 0.87
C VAL A 102 9.34 6.33 2.38
N LEU A 103 8.84 5.34 3.10
CA LEU A 103 8.77 5.34 4.57
C LEU A 103 10.00 4.67 5.18
N ILE A 104 10.40 3.54 4.62
CA ILE A 104 11.56 2.75 5.07
C ILE A 104 12.36 2.30 3.85
N LYS A 105 13.68 2.45 3.93
CA LYS A 105 14.62 1.94 2.93
C LYS A 105 15.80 1.28 3.63
N ASN A 106 16.03 0.01 3.33
CA ASN A 106 17.10 -0.79 3.94
C ASN A 106 17.03 -0.75 5.49
N ARG A 107 15.84 -0.98 6.06
CA ARG A 107 15.52 -0.94 7.51
C ARG A 107 15.68 0.44 8.17
N LYS A 108 15.95 1.51 7.42
CA LYS A 108 16.10 2.87 7.93
C LYS A 108 14.87 3.70 7.61
N ILE A 109 14.32 4.38 8.61
CA ILE A 109 13.21 5.31 8.47
C ILE A 109 13.65 6.51 7.60
N ARG A 110 12.77 6.91 6.71
CA ARG A 110 12.81 8.21 6.02
C ARG A 110 11.82 9.13 6.70
N TYR A 111 12.34 10.18 7.34
CA TYR A 111 11.49 11.15 8.03
C TYR A 111 10.92 12.16 7.04
N HIS A 112 9.68 12.58 7.32
CA HIS A 112 8.89 13.48 6.48
C HIS A 112 8.30 14.62 7.33
N ASP A 113 8.26 15.80 6.78
CA ASP A 113 7.57 16.93 7.37
C ASP A 113 6.07 16.87 7.01
N ASP A 114 5.33 15.97 7.66
CA ASP A 114 3.87 15.83 7.53
C ASP A 114 3.26 15.64 8.93
N PRO A 115 2.77 16.72 9.55
CA PRO A 115 2.17 16.66 10.88
C PRO A 115 0.77 16.04 10.89
N HIS A 116 0.16 15.82 9.73
CA HIS A 116 -1.23 15.38 9.63
C HIS A 116 -1.40 13.91 10.02
N LYS A 117 -2.25 13.67 11.00
CA LYS A 117 -2.65 12.31 11.39
C LYS A 117 -3.76 11.80 10.47
N ARG A 118 -3.50 10.68 9.79
CA ARG A 118 -4.44 9.99 8.92
C ARG A 118 -4.28 8.49 9.12
N PHE A 119 -5.25 7.72 8.70
CA PHE A 119 -5.02 6.29 8.50
C PHE A 119 -4.01 6.10 7.38
N ARG A 120 -3.02 5.23 7.59
CA ARG A 120 -1.91 5.02 6.68
C ARG A 120 -1.91 3.61 6.13
N ARG A 121 -1.45 3.47 4.91
CA ARG A 121 -1.21 2.19 4.26
C ARG A 121 0.15 2.21 3.59
N ALA A 122 0.84 1.07 3.59
CA ALA A 122 2.11 0.90 2.90
C ALA A 122 2.13 -0.42 2.13
N LEU A 123 2.84 -0.44 1.02
CA LEU A 123 3.38 -1.65 0.43
C LEU A 123 4.79 -1.85 0.98
N ALA A 124 5.07 -3.03 1.51
CA ALA A 124 6.33 -3.31 2.19
C ALA A 124 6.90 -4.68 1.86
N THR A 125 8.20 -4.85 2.06
CA THR A 125 8.87 -6.14 2.07
C THR A 125 9.12 -6.55 3.52
N VAL A 126 8.47 -7.62 3.97
CA VAL A 126 8.56 -8.23 5.31
C VAL A 126 9.14 -9.62 5.14
N ASP A 127 10.32 -9.87 5.70
CA ASP A 127 11.03 -11.16 5.59
C ASP A 127 11.11 -11.70 4.14
N GLY A 128 11.37 -10.80 3.19
CA GLY A 128 11.45 -11.13 1.77
C GLY A 128 10.10 -11.26 1.04
N GLN A 129 8.98 -11.20 1.76
CA GLN A 129 7.63 -11.29 1.20
C GLN A 129 7.00 -9.90 1.07
N LEU A 130 6.22 -9.70 0.01
CA LEU A 130 5.38 -8.51 -0.12
C LEU A 130 4.22 -8.55 0.86
N CYS A 131 4.00 -7.43 1.52
CA CYS A 131 2.89 -7.24 2.45
C CYS A 131 2.25 -5.87 2.28
N ILE A 132 0.94 -5.80 2.55
CA ILE A 132 0.25 -4.54 2.80
C ILE A 132 0.25 -4.32 4.31
N LEU A 133 0.73 -3.16 4.76
CA LEU A 133 0.66 -2.74 6.15
C LEU A 133 -0.32 -1.58 6.28
N GLN A 134 -1.22 -1.66 7.25
CA GLN A 134 -2.23 -0.62 7.46
C GLN A 134 -2.30 -0.23 8.94
N SER A 135 -2.32 1.07 9.22
CA SER A 135 -2.48 1.56 10.60
C SER A 135 -3.89 1.29 11.13
N CYS A 136 -3.99 0.92 12.40
CA CYS A 136 -5.25 0.73 13.10
C CYS A 136 -5.87 2.04 13.60
N ILE A 137 -5.03 3.08 13.75
CA ILE A 137 -5.42 4.43 14.21
C ILE A 137 -4.82 5.48 13.29
N PRO A 138 -5.34 6.73 13.28
CA PRO A 138 -4.71 7.83 12.57
C PRO A 138 -3.31 8.14 13.11
N MET A 139 -2.31 8.20 12.22
CA MET A 139 -0.90 8.46 12.51
C MET A 139 -0.31 9.48 11.55
N THR A 140 0.73 10.23 11.97
CA THR A 140 1.61 10.93 11.04
C THR A 140 2.41 9.93 10.20
N LEU A 141 3.04 10.36 9.11
CA LEU A 141 3.92 9.46 8.33
C LEU A 141 5.06 8.90 9.21
N ASN A 142 5.67 9.75 10.06
CA ASN A 142 6.76 9.32 10.93
C ASN A 142 6.30 8.31 11.98
N GLN A 143 5.19 8.56 12.67
CA GLN A 143 4.62 7.60 13.63
C GLN A 143 4.29 6.26 12.98
N PHE A 144 3.77 6.27 11.75
CA PHE A 144 3.51 5.04 11.01
C PHE A 144 4.81 4.34 10.61
N SER A 145 5.81 5.08 10.13
CA SER A 145 7.14 4.52 9.80
C SER A 145 7.80 3.86 11.02
N GLU A 146 7.73 4.50 12.19
CA GLU A 146 8.24 3.96 13.46
C GLU A 146 7.51 2.66 13.86
N SER A 147 6.18 2.63 13.70
CA SER A 147 5.37 1.46 14.04
C SER A 147 5.66 0.23 13.17
N ILE A 148 6.04 0.45 11.89
CA ILE A 148 6.28 -0.64 10.93
C ILE A 148 7.76 -1.01 10.77
N GLN A 149 8.71 -0.20 11.26
CA GLN A 149 10.15 -0.39 11.03
C GLN A 149 10.65 -1.78 11.44
N LYS A 150 10.19 -2.29 12.57
CA LYS A 150 10.61 -3.60 13.09
C LYS A 150 10.22 -4.77 12.18
N TYR A 151 9.22 -4.60 11.33
CA TYR A 151 8.68 -5.66 10.49
C TYR A 151 9.29 -5.71 9.09
N CYS A 152 9.76 -4.60 8.54
CA CYS A 152 10.05 -4.53 7.11
C CYS A 152 11.45 -4.00 6.78
N THR A 153 11.97 -4.43 5.63
CA THR A 153 13.23 -3.92 5.06
C THR A 153 13.01 -2.67 4.23
N ASN A 154 11.92 -2.65 3.45
CA ASN A 154 11.50 -1.53 2.62
C ASN A 154 9.99 -1.31 2.78
N ALA A 155 9.56 -0.06 2.79
CA ALA A 155 8.15 0.30 2.80
C ALA A 155 7.93 1.62 2.07
N VAL A 156 6.87 1.68 1.28
CA VAL A 156 6.43 2.86 0.56
C VAL A 156 5.00 3.19 0.94
N ASN A 157 4.72 4.48 1.13
CA ASN A 157 3.36 4.92 1.41
C ASN A 157 2.47 4.66 0.20
N LEU A 158 1.22 4.31 0.44
CA LEU A 158 0.20 4.20 -0.60
C LEU A 158 -0.86 5.28 -0.39
N ASP A 159 -1.46 5.73 -1.49
CA ASP A 159 -2.64 6.58 -1.38
C ASP A 159 -3.76 5.79 -0.73
N MET A 160 -4.24 6.30 0.38
CA MET A 160 -5.34 5.66 1.09
C MET A 160 -6.64 6.42 0.90
N GLY A 161 -6.51 7.70 0.55
CA GLY A 161 -7.61 8.63 0.51
C GLY A 161 -8.40 8.65 1.83
N ASP A 162 -9.54 9.29 1.84
CA ASP A 162 -10.42 9.34 3.03
C ASP A 162 -11.14 8.02 3.29
N TYR A 163 -11.15 7.10 2.33
CA TYR A 163 -12.03 5.93 2.30
C TYR A 163 -11.33 4.61 2.57
N GLY A 164 -9.99 4.58 2.56
CA GLY A 164 -9.23 3.35 2.78
C GLY A 164 -9.60 2.21 1.82
N TYR A 165 -9.94 2.57 0.57
CA TYR A 165 -10.48 1.64 -0.41
C TYR A 165 -9.49 0.54 -0.80
N GLY A 166 -10.03 -0.60 -1.24
CA GLY A 166 -9.29 -1.72 -1.79
C GLY A 166 -9.73 -3.07 -1.25
N TRP A 167 -9.22 -4.12 -1.86
CA TRP A 167 -9.44 -5.51 -1.42
C TRP A 167 -8.26 -6.41 -1.78
N TYR A 168 -8.18 -7.53 -1.09
CA TYR A 168 -7.35 -8.67 -1.43
C TYR A 168 -8.11 -9.97 -1.14
N ARG A 169 -8.21 -10.87 -2.12
CA ARG A 169 -8.93 -12.16 -1.99
C ARG A 169 -10.31 -12.01 -1.36
N LYS A 170 -11.13 -11.09 -1.88
CA LYS A 170 -12.48 -10.75 -1.37
C LYS A 170 -12.53 -10.06 0.00
N ILE A 171 -11.40 -9.88 0.70
CA ILE A 171 -11.33 -9.10 1.94
C ILE A 171 -11.26 -7.62 1.58
N LYS A 172 -12.31 -6.87 1.91
CA LYS A 172 -12.36 -5.43 1.67
C LYS A 172 -11.65 -4.68 2.78
N PHE A 173 -10.85 -3.68 2.40
CA PHE A 173 -10.14 -2.80 3.33
C PHE A 173 -10.88 -1.48 3.57
N SER A 174 -11.99 -1.26 2.88
CA SER A 174 -12.77 -0.03 2.98
C SER A 174 -13.36 0.13 4.39
N ARG A 175 -13.26 1.35 4.92
CA ARG A 175 -13.86 1.77 6.21
C ARG A 175 -15.21 2.46 6.02
N ILE A 176 -15.54 2.87 4.79
CA ILE A 176 -16.74 3.60 4.46
C ILE A 176 -17.51 2.81 3.40
N PHE A 177 -18.81 2.65 3.62
CA PHE A 177 -19.69 1.88 2.74
C PHE A 177 -19.86 2.49 1.34
N LYS A 178 -19.58 3.79 1.17
CA LYS A 178 -19.75 4.52 -0.09
C LYS A 178 -18.41 5.04 -0.57
N TYR A 179 -17.79 4.31 -1.49
CA TYR A 179 -16.56 4.71 -2.15
C TYR A 179 -16.87 5.46 -3.45
N ASN A 180 -16.29 6.64 -3.61
CA ASN A 180 -16.27 7.33 -4.88
C ASN A 180 -15.00 6.99 -5.66
N ARG A 181 -15.08 5.96 -6.52
CA ARG A 181 -13.98 5.50 -7.36
C ARG A 181 -13.46 6.57 -8.33
N ASP A 182 -14.30 7.54 -8.69
CA ASP A 182 -13.97 8.59 -9.66
C ASP A 182 -12.91 9.56 -9.13
N LYS A 183 -12.64 9.51 -7.82
CA LYS A 183 -11.57 10.27 -7.17
C LYS A 183 -10.23 9.54 -7.14
N GLN A 184 -10.17 8.30 -7.63
CA GLN A 184 -8.95 7.50 -7.64
C GLN A 184 -8.58 7.14 -9.07
N SER A 185 -7.34 7.40 -9.46
CA SER A 185 -6.89 7.27 -10.85
C SER A 185 -5.87 6.14 -11.08
N ASN A 186 -5.43 5.46 -10.02
CA ASN A 186 -4.38 4.45 -10.17
C ASN A 186 -4.37 3.43 -9.04
N TRP A 187 -3.91 2.21 -9.36
CA TRP A 187 -3.94 1.08 -8.44
C TRP A 187 -2.72 0.17 -8.58
N ILE A 188 -2.42 -0.56 -7.51
CA ILE A 188 -1.68 -1.82 -7.54
C ILE A 188 -2.72 -2.91 -7.67
N TYR A 189 -2.50 -3.85 -8.60
CA TYR A 189 -3.42 -4.94 -8.83
C TYR A 189 -2.73 -6.29 -9.05
N ILE A 190 -3.49 -7.36 -8.82
CA ILE A 190 -3.21 -8.75 -9.18
C ILE A 190 -4.46 -9.25 -9.92
N GLU A 191 -4.28 -9.90 -11.04
CA GLU A 191 -5.34 -10.57 -11.79
C GLU A 191 -6.05 -11.66 -10.99
#